data_2d73f97b86c6c3f48ad3c6ab35723724
#
_entry.id   2d73f97b86c6c3f48ad3c6ab35723724
#
_cell.length_a   1.000
_cell.length_b   1.000
_cell.length_c   1.000
_cell.angle_alpha   90.00
_cell.angle_beta   90.00
_cell.angle_gamma   90.00
#
_symmetry.space_group_name_H-M   'P 1'
#
loop_
_entity.id
_entity.type
_entity.pdbx_description
1 polymer ?
#
loop_
_entity_poly.entity_id
_entity_poly.type
_entity_poly.pdbx_seq_one_letter_code
_entity_poly.pdbx_strand_id
1 'polypeptide(L)'
;SRRRHTRCLSDGVQTCDLPILLPVSPLPQVDYPTIQVSAQLPGASPETMAATVATPLERALGKIAGVTEITSSSSLGNSRVTLQFDLSRSIDGAAREVQAAINASRSELPSSLPRNPTYRKINPADAPIMIIALTSETYDRGQMYDIASIILGEKLAQVKGIGQVTVSGASLPAVRIEINPTALNKYGIGLDEVRTVINANNANRPKGIVEEGDKQWQIYANDQAVKASEYAPLIVAFRNGAPVRLSDVAEVVDGVQDLRNAGISNGKSAVIVLLYRQPGANIIEVANRVRDVLPQLQASIPGAIDLNVVMERTTTIRASLAEIERTLLISLVLVIMVVFLFLRNGRAALIPSVAVPVSLTGTFAFMYLCGFSLNNLSLMAITVATGFVVDDAIVVLENVSRHIEKGVAPYRAALLGVKEVGFTVMSISVSLIAVFIPILMMGGIVGRLFREFAVTLSVAILLSMVVSLTLTPMMCSRLLRKDDGRHGRLYRITERAFNWVSKGY
;
A
#
# COMPACT_ATOMS: atom_id res chain seq x y z
N SER A 1 -6.35 27.94 -15.19
CA SER A 1 -5.17 27.07 -15.46
C SER A 1 -3.83 27.81 -15.49
N ARG A 2 -3.76 29.10 -15.17
CA ARG A 2 -2.51 29.92 -15.19
C ARG A 2 -2.04 30.40 -13.81
N ARG A 3 -2.68 30.00 -12.71
CA ARG A 3 -2.33 30.50 -11.35
C ARG A 3 -1.59 29.48 -10.45
N ARG A 4 -1.23 28.29 -10.96
CA ARG A 4 -0.45 27.27 -10.19
C ARG A 4 1.07 27.29 -10.43
N HIS A 5 1.57 28.06 -11.42
CA HIS A 5 3.01 28.11 -11.72
C HIS A 5 3.81 29.22 -11.01
N THR A 6 3.16 30.09 -10.23
CA THR A 6 3.86 31.26 -9.63
C THR A 6 4.14 31.14 -8.14
N ARG A 7 3.83 30.01 -7.48
CA ARG A 7 4.17 29.80 -6.05
C ARG A 7 5.43 28.95 -5.81
N CYS A 8 6.06 28.39 -6.86
CA CYS A 8 7.29 27.61 -6.73
C CYS A 8 8.58 28.43 -6.94
N LEU A 9 8.48 29.75 -7.05
CA LEU A 9 9.66 30.62 -7.34
C LEU A 9 10.20 31.35 -6.12
N SER A 10 9.65 31.16 -4.89
CA SER A 10 10.09 31.89 -3.70
C SER A 10 10.86 31.07 -2.66
N ASP A 11 10.89 29.75 -2.78
CA ASP A 11 11.69 28.91 -1.87
C ASP A 11 12.91 28.39 -2.65
N GLY A 12 14.00 29.12 -2.47
CA GLY A 12 15.26 28.81 -3.10
C GLY A 12 15.83 27.47 -2.63
N VAL A 13 15.82 26.56 -3.48
CA VAL A 13 16.57 25.37 -3.87
C VAL A 13 15.60 24.41 -4.53
N GLN A 14 15.34 24.59 -5.80
CA GLN A 14 14.74 23.54 -6.64
C GLN A 14 15.76 22.39 -6.78
N THR A 15 15.82 21.53 -5.80
CA THR A 15 16.36 20.18 -5.98
C THR A 15 15.40 19.45 -6.91
N CYS A 16 15.89 19.14 -8.09
CA CYS A 16 15.31 18.34 -9.17
C CYS A 16 13.97 17.67 -8.88
N ASP A 17 12.97 17.93 -9.71
CA ASP A 17 11.60 17.33 -9.66
C ASP A 17 11.58 15.79 -9.78
N LEU A 18 12.71 15.14 -10.01
CA LEU A 18 12.85 13.67 -10.15
C LEU A 18 12.37 12.87 -8.92
N PRO A 19 12.67 13.26 -7.67
CA PRO A 19 12.12 12.56 -6.49
C PRO A 19 10.60 12.67 -6.39
N ILE A 20 9.99 13.72 -6.94
CA ILE A 20 8.54 13.95 -6.90
C ILE A 20 7.78 12.98 -7.83
N LEU A 21 8.45 12.47 -8.87
CA LEU A 21 7.87 11.52 -9.83
C LEU A 21 7.92 10.07 -9.34
N LEU A 22 8.75 9.76 -8.35
CA LEU A 22 8.87 8.40 -7.80
C LEU A 22 7.66 8.07 -6.90
N PRO A 23 7.06 6.87 -7.03
CA PRO A 23 6.00 6.44 -6.13
C PRO A 23 6.55 6.26 -4.73
N VAL A 24 5.87 6.83 -3.73
CA VAL A 24 6.25 6.71 -2.32
C VAL A 24 5.54 5.52 -1.71
N SER A 25 6.28 4.67 -0.99
CA SER A 25 5.80 3.45 -0.35
C SER A 25 6.55 3.24 0.98
N PRO A 26 5.97 2.58 1.99
CA PRO A 26 6.69 2.29 3.24
C PRO A 26 7.83 1.28 3.03
N LEU A 27 7.61 0.30 2.17
CA LEU A 27 8.55 -0.77 1.82
C LEU A 27 8.58 -0.95 0.29
N PRO A 28 9.62 -1.59 -0.27
CA PRO A 28 9.63 -2.03 -1.65
C PRO A 28 8.36 -2.79 -2.00
N GLN A 29 7.87 -2.60 -3.23
CA GLN A 29 6.71 -3.34 -3.69
C GLN A 29 7.13 -4.78 -3.97
N VAL A 30 6.71 -5.68 -3.09
CA VAL A 30 6.85 -7.11 -3.31
C VAL A 30 5.47 -7.68 -3.62
N ASP A 31 5.31 -8.13 -4.86
CA ASP A 31 4.11 -8.85 -5.24
C ASP A 31 4.20 -10.28 -4.68
N TYR A 32 3.26 -10.58 -3.81
CA TYR A 32 2.98 -11.94 -3.36
C TYR A 32 1.79 -12.46 -4.18
N PRO A 33 2.03 -13.30 -5.18
CA PRO A 33 0.94 -13.82 -5.98
C PRO A 33 0.06 -14.72 -5.11
N THR A 34 -0.99 -14.14 -4.54
CA THR A 34 -1.91 -14.83 -3.65
C THR A 34 -3.34 -14.64 -4.15
N ILE A 35 -4.10 -15.74 -4.18
CA ILE A 35 -5.50 -15.73 -4.56
C ILE A 35 -6.32 -16.29 -3.41
N GLN A 36 -7.37 -15.59 -3.04
CA GLN A 36 -8.32 -16.02 -2.03
C GLN A 36 -9.63 -16.41 -2.70
N VAL A 37 -10.06 -17.62 -2.45
CA VAL A 37 -11.36 -18.16 -2.89
C VAL A 37 -12.29 -18.16 -1.68
N SER A 38 -13.51 -17.67 -1.85
CA SER A 38 -14.52 -17.60 -0.79
C SER A 38 -15.82 -18.24 -1.25
N ALA A 39 -16.43 -19.05 -0.39
CA ALA A 39 -17.71 -19.69 -0.60
C ALA A 39 -18.59 -19.52 0.64
N GLN A 40 -19.89 -19.32 0.43
CA GLN A 40 -20.87 -19.12 1.50
C GLN A 40 -21.99 -20.15 1.39
N LEU A 41 -22.28 -20.84 2.49
CA LEU A 41 -23.42 -21.75 2.64
C LEU A 41 -24.10 -21.42 3.99
N PRO A 42 -25.05 -20.50 3.99
CA PRO A 42 -25.71 -20.05 5.21
C PRO A 42 -26.31 -21.22 6.01
N GLY A 43 -26.06 -21.23 7.32
CA GLY A 43 -26.54 -22.26 8.24
C GLY A 43 -25.66 -23.51 8.35
N ALA A 44 -24.63 -23.67 7.51
CA ALA A 44 -23.71 -24.80 7.61
C ALA A 44 -22.73 -24.63 8.79
N SER A 45 -22.50 -25.70 9.56
CA SER A 45 -21.48 -25.69 10.60
C SER A 45 -20.07 -25.59 10.03
N PRO A 46 -19.06 -25.18 10.80
CA PRO A 46 -17.67 -25.13 10.35
C PRO A 46 -17.18 -26.47 9.81
N GLU A 47 -17.56 -27.59 10.44
CA GLU A 47 -17.21 -28.95 10.03
C GLU A 47 -17.87 -29.31 8.68
N THR A 48 -19.13 -28.92 8.51
CA THR A 48 -19.86 -29.12 7.24
C THR A 48 -19.19 -28.27 6.16
N MET A 49 -18.87 -27.02 6.42
CA MET A 49 -18.16 -26.15 5.49
C MET A 49 -16.80 -26.72 5.09
N ALA A 50 -16.05 -27.24 6.04
CA ALA A 50 -14.75 -27.86 5.78
C ALA A 50 -14.87 -29.10 4.91
N ALA A 51 -15.79 -30.01 5.24
CA ALA A 51 -15.94 -31.30 4.55
C ALA A 51 -16.56 -31.16 3.15
N THR A 52 -17.63 -30.35 3.02
CA THR A 52 -18.42 -30.27 1.79
C THR A 52 -18.04 -29.16 0.84
N VAL A 53 -17.36 -28.13 1.31
CA VAL A 53 -17.00 -26.97 0.49
C VAL A 53 -15.49 -26.79 0.40
N ALA A 54 -14.77 -26.71 1.54
CA ALA A 54 -13.33 -26.46 1.51
C ALA A 54 -12.55 -27.62 0.88
N THR A 55 -12.79 -28.86 1.33
CA THR A 55 -12.05 -30.04 0.85
C THR A 55 -12.19 -30.28 -0.67
N PRO A 56 -13.37 -30.21 -1.30
CA PRO A 56 -13.47 -30.28 -2.76
C PRO A 56 -12.71 -29.16 -3.47
N LEU A 57 -12.81 -27.92 -2.96
CA LEU A 57 -12.07 -26.78 -3.51
C LEU A 57 -10.55 -26.97 -3.38
N GLU A 58 -10.07 -27.39 -2.22
CA GLU A 58 -8.64 -27.64 -1.98
C GLU A 58 -8.08 -28.70 -2.94
N ARG A 59 -8.83 -29.77 -3.17
CA ARG A 59 -8.44 -30.83 -4.12
C ARG A 59 -8.34 -30.32 -5.56
N ALA A 60 -9.29 -29.48 -5.98
CA ALA A 60 -9.30 -28.92 -7.32
C ALA A 60 -8.19 -27.87 -7.49
N LEU A 61 -8.05 -26.99 -6.52
CA LEU A 61 -7.10 -25.88 -6.52
C LEU A 61 -5.64 -26.32 -6.32
N GLY A 62 -5.42 -27.40 -5.56
CA GLY A 62 -4.09 -27.96 -5.32
C GLY A 62 -3.43 -28.59 -6.55
N LYS A 63 -4.20 -28.83 -7.62
CA LYS A 63 -3.66 -29.35 -8.90
C LYS A 63 -3.06 -28.23 -9.78
N ILE A 64 -3.24 -26.97 -9.39
CA ILE A 64 -2.77 -25.82 -10.17
C ILE A 64 -1.25 -25.73 -10.06
N ALA A 65 -0.56 -25.62 -11.18
CA ALA A 65 0.89 -25.53 -11.21
C ALA A 65 1.40 -24.26 -10.53
N GLY A 66 2.48 -24.38 -9.74
CA GLY A 66 3.12 -23.25 -9.06
C GLY A 66 2.42 -22.80 -7.77
N VAL A 67 1.46 -23.56 -7.25
CA VAL A 67 0.94 -23.39 -5.89
C VAL A 67 1.99 -23.89 -4.92
N THR A 68 2.42 -23.03 -4.00
CA THR A 68 3.42 -23.33 -2.96
C THR A 68 2.77 -23.63 -1.62
N GLU A 69 1.64 -23.01 -1.33
CA GLU A 69 0.91 -23.20 -0.08
C GLU A 69 -0.59 -23.02 -0.30
N ILE A 70 -1.39 -23.84 0.37
CA ILE A 70 -2.84 -23.72 0.46
C ILE A 70 -3.22 -23.71 1.94
N THR A 71 -3.91 -22.67 2.34
CA THR A 71 -4.51 -22.59 3.68
C THR A 71 -6.02 -22.40 3.55
N SER A 72 -6.78 -23.08 4.39
CA SER A 72 -8.22 -22.89 4.44
C SER A 72 -8.70 -22.55 5.85
N SER A 73 -9.77 -21.79 5.91
CA SER A 73 -10.45 -21.44 7.15
C SER A 73 -11.95 -21.56 6.93
N SER A 74 -12.57 -22.41 7.71
CA SER A 74 -14.02 -22.64 7.69
C SER A 74 -14.65 -22.15 8.98
N SER A 75 -15.67 -21.33 8.86
CA SER A 75 -16.49 -20.79 9.94
C SER A 75 -17.96 -21.04 9.67
N LEU A 76 -18.85 -20.64 10.56
CA LEU A 76 -20.28 -20.82 10.37
C LEU A 76 -20.74 -20.19 9.04
N GLY A 77 -21.17 -21.02 8.11
CA GLY A 77 -21.70 -20.60 6.80
C GLY A 77 -20.67 -19.98 5.84
N ASN A 78 -19.38 -19.96 6.18
CA ASN A 78 -18.36 -19.34 5.31
C ASN A 78 -17.10 -20.20 5.26
N SER A 79 -16.55 -20.39 4.07
CA SER A 79 -15.25 -21.02 3.85
C SER A 79 -14.38 -20.13 2.99
N ARG A 80 -13.10 -20.04 3.35
CA ARG A 80 -12.08 -19.26 2.68
C ARG A 80 -10.88 -20.14 2.41
N VAL A 81 -10.48 -20.25 1.16
CA VAL A 81 -9.27 -20.96 0.74
C VAL A 81 -8.30 -19.94 0.17
N THR A 82 -7.11 -19.88 0.72
CA THR A 82 -6.04 -18.97 0.29
C THR A 82 -4.95 -19.78 -0.38
N LEU A 83 -4.61 -19.41 -1.61
CA LEU A 83 -3.55 -20.03 -2.41
C LEU A 83 -2.41 -19.05 -2.55
N GLN A 84 -1.23 -19.47 -2.16
CA GLN A 84 0.01 -18.76 -2.42
C GLN A 84 0.74 -19.44 -3.58
N PHE A 85 1.19 -18.64 -4.54
CA PHE A 85 1.91 -19.11 -5.71
C PHE A 85 3.39 -18.76 -5.62
N ASP A 86 4.19 -19.46 -6.43
CA ASP A 86 5.59 -19.10 -6.61
C ASP A 86 5.74 -17.64 -7.03
N LEU A 87 6.76 -16.98 -6.48
CA LEU A 87 7.00 -15.54 -6.71
C LEU A 87 7.25 -15.19 -8.18
N SER A 88 7.69 -16.16 -9.00
CA SER A 88 7.89 -15.98 -10.44
C SER A 88 6.60 -16.10 -11.26
N ARG A 89 5.51 -16.58 -10.65
CA ARG A 89 4.24 -16.85 -11.31
C ARG A 89 3.43 -15.57 -11.57
N SER A 90 2.92 -15.43 -12.79
CA SER A 90 1.96 -14.36 -13.10
C SER A 90 0.64 -14.59 -12.39
N ILE A 91 0.21 -13.62 -11.57
CA ILE A 91 -1.06 -13.68 -10.83
C ILE A 91 -2.28 -13.72 -11.77
N ASP A 92 -2.18 -13.13 -12.97
CA ASP A 92 -3.27 -13.14 -13.96
C ASP A 92 -3.44 -14.51 -14.62
N GLY A 93 -2.32 -15.20 -14.86
CA GLY A 93 -2.33 -16.60 -15.30
C GLY A 93 -2.93 -17.51 -14.25
N ALA A 94 -2.47 -17.41 -13.01
CA ALA A 94 -2.96 -18.16 -11.87
C ALA A 94 -4.47 -17.94 -11.64
N ALA A 95 -4.95 -16.70 -11.75
CA ALA A 95 -6.36 -16.37 -11.57
C ALA A 95 -7.29 -17.07 -12.59
N ARG A 96 -6.85 -17.18 -13.85
CA ARG A 96 -7.62 -17.92 -14.88
C ARG A 96 -7.70 -19.42 -14.55
N GLU A 97 -6.60 -20.00 -14.09
CA GLU A 97 -6.57 -21.42 -13.70
C GLU A 97 -7.40 -21.68 -12.43
N VAL A 98 -7.37 -20.76 -11.46
CA VAL A 98 -8.24 -20.81 -10.27
C VAL A 98 -9.72 -20.78 -10.67
N GLN A 99 -10.11 -19.88 -11.59
CA GLN A 99 -11.49 -19.82 -12.07
C GLN A 99 -11.90 -21.14 -12.78
N ALA A 100 -11.01 -21.68 -13.60
CA ALA A 100 -11.27 -22.96 -14.27
C ALA A 100 -11.43 -24.11 -13.25
N ALA A 101 -10.58 -24.15 -12.22
CA ALA A 101 -10.67 -25.16 -11.15
C ALA A 101 -11.96 -25.02 -10.32
N ILE A 102 -12.38 -23.78 -10.01
CA ILE A 102 -13.69 -23.52 -9.35
C ILE A 102 -14.84 -24.06 -10.21
N ASN A 103 -14.81 -23.77 -11.50
CA ASN A 103 -15.86 -24.25 -12.41
C ASN A 103 -15.88 -25.78 -12.51
N ALA A 104 -14.71 -26.43 -12.54
CA ALA A 104 -14.60 -27.89 -12.60
C ALA A 104 -15.08 -28.57 -11.30
N SER A 105 -14.86 -27.93 -10.13
CA SER A 105 -15.29 -28.48 -8.84
C SER A 105 -16.77 -28.32 -8.55
N ARG A 106 -17.53 -27.63 -9.41
CA ARG A 106 -18.94 -27.31 -9.14
C ARG A 106 -19.83 -28.51 -8.91
N SER A 107 -19.58 -29.65 -9.60
CA SER A 107 -20.33 -30.86 -9.43
C SER A 107 -20.07 -31.56 -8.09
N GLU A 108 -18.94 -31.26 -7.45
CA GLU A 108 -18.55 -31.80 -6.16
C GLU A 108 -19.03 -30.95 -4.98
N LEU A 109 -19.49 -29.72 -5.27
CA LEU A 109 -19.99 -28.77 -4.27
C LEU A 109 -21.51 -29.00 -4.00
N PRO A 110 -21.99 -28.66 -2.78
CA PRO A 110 -23.41 -28.77 -2.46
C PRO A 110 -24.30 -27.98 -3.42
N SER A 111 -25.37 -28.60 -3.90
CA SER A 111 -26.36 -27.91 -4.76
C SER A 111 -27.11 -26.78 -4.05
N SER A 112 -27.09 -26.76 -2.71
CA SER A 112 -27.66 -25.72 -1.85
C SER A 112 -26.81 -24.47 -1.74
N LEU A 113 -25.61 -24.40 -2.38
CA LEU A 113 -24.82 -23.18 -2.40
C LEU A 113 -25.59 -22.06 -3.13
N PRO A 114 -25.86 -20.93 -2.48
CA PRO A 114 -26.64 -19.82 -3.08
C PRO A 114 -25.91 -19.17 -4.28
N ARG A 115 -24.58 -19.20 -4.26
CA ARG A 115 -23.71 -18.62 -5.29
C ARG A 115 -22.49 -19.49 -5.50
N ASN A 116 -21.92 -19.45 -6.70
CA ASN A 116 -20.62 -20.07 -6.95
C ASN A 116 -19.55 -19.45 -6.08
N PRO A 117 -18.52 -20.23 -5.69
CA PRO A 117 -17.34 -19.66 -5.06
C PRO A 117 -16.74 -18.54 -5.92
N THR A 118 -16.33 -17.47 -5.26
CA THR A 118 -15.72 -16.31 -5.90
C THR A 118 -14.26 -16.23 -5.50
N TYR A 119 -13.41 -15.72 -6.40
CA TYR A 119 -12.02 -15.49 -6.08
C TYR A 119 -11.67 -14.01 -6.17
N ARG A 120 -10.64 -13.61 -5.44
CA ARG A 120 -10.00 -12.32 -5.55
C ARG A 120 -8.48 -12.46 -5.44
N LYS A 121 -7.77 -11.62 -6.19
CA LYS A 121 -6.33 -11.47 -6.02
C LYS A 121 -6.10 -10.65 -4.76
N ILE A 122 -5.23 -11.11 -3.91
CA ILE A 122 -4.83 -10.39 -2.69
C ILE A 122 -3.32 -10.30 -2.65
N ASN A 123 -2.81 -9.22 -2.09
CA ASN A 123 -1.42 -9.15 -1.69
C ASN A 123 -1.38 -9.07 -0.17
N PRO A 124 -0.93 -10.11 0.55
CA PRO A 124 -0.88 -10.09 2.01
C PRO A 124 -0.03 -8.97 2.60
N ALA A 125 0.91 -8.42 1.81
CA ALA A 125 1.72 -7.27 2.20
C ALA A 125 0.97 -5.94 2.11
N ASP A 126 -0.15 -5.88 1.39
CA ASP A 126 -0.95 -4.67 1.26
C ASP A 126 -1.84 -4.48 2.49
N ALA A 127 -1.42 -3.57 3.33
CA ALA A 127 -2.27 -3.12 4.43
C ALA A 127 -3.06 -1.86 4.02
N PRO A 128 -4.21 -1.60 4.66
CA PRO A 128 -5.01 -0.42 4.36
C PRO A 128 -4.17 0.85 4.55
N ILE A 129 -4.32 1.78 3.63
CA ILE A 129 -3.64 3.09 3.70
C ILE A 129 -4.32 4.04 4.68
N MET A 130 -5.63 3.88 4.83
CA MET A 130 -6.46 4.69 5.72
C MET A 130 -7.61 3.84 6.26
N ILE A 131 -7.94 4.04 7.52
CA ILE A 131 -9.10 3.46 8.18
C ILE A 131 -9.98 4.59 8.67
N ILE A 132 -11.25 4.56 8.26
CA ILE A 132 -12.25 5.53 8.63
C ILE A 132 -13.30 4.82 9.49
N ALA A 133 -13.68 5.41 10.60
CA ALA A 133 -14.74 4.92 11.46
C ALA A 133 -15.95 5.85 11.37
N LEU A 134 -17.12 5.24 11.21
CA LEU A 134 -18.42 5.90 11.37
C LEU A 134 -18.98 5.52 12.73
N THR A 135 -19.35 6.51 13.50
CA THR A 135 -19.98 6.33 14.83
C THR A 135 -21.24 7.17 14.92
N SER A 136 -22.27 6.67 15.61
CA SER A 136 -23.50 7.41 15.88
C SER A 136 -24.10 6.93 17.20
N GLU A 137 -24.83 7.82 17.85
CA GLU A 137 -25.64 7.49 19.03
C GLU A 137 -27.11 7.25 18.69
N THR A 138 -27.53 7.66 17.48
CA THR A 138 -28.92 7.59 17.02
C THR A 138 -29.17 6.55 15.92
N TYR A 139 -28.15 6.29 15.08
CA TYR A 139 -28.25 5.29 14.03
C TYR A 139 -27.72 3.96 14.49
N ASP A 140 -28.43 2.87 14.18
CA ASP A 140 -27.96 1.54 14.44
C ASP A 140 -26.82 1.11 13.48
N ARG A 141 -26.16 0.00 13.82
CA ARG A 141 -25.02 -0.51 13.04
C ARG A 141 -25.38 -0.89 11.61
N GLY A 142 -26.58 -1.43 11.39
CA GLY A 142 -27.06 -1.82 10.07
C GLY A 142 -27.28 -0.61 9.19
N GLN A 143 -27.95 0.41 9.71
CA GLN A 143 -28.16 1.67 8.98
C GLN A 143 -26.85 2.38 8.66
N MET A 144 -25.92 2.44 9.62
CA MET A 144 -24.58 2.99 9.38
C MET A 144 -23.81 2.19 8.31
N TYR A 145 -23.95 0.86 8.31
CA TYR A 145 -23.30 0.00 7.32
C TYR A 145 -23.87 0.23 5.92
N ASP A 146 -25.18 0.37 5.81
CA ASP A 146 -25.85 0.64 4.53
C ASP A 146 -25.40 1.99 3.96
N ILE A 147 -25.41 3.05 4.77
CA ILE A 147 -24.90 4.38 4.40
C ILE A 147 -23.42 4.32 4.00
N ALA A 148 -22.60 3.61 4.78
CA ALA A 148 -21.17 3.46 4.50
C ALA A 148 -20.92 2.70 3.20
N SER A 149 -21.68 1.65 2.90
CA SER A 149 -21.49 0.83 1.69
C SER A 149 -21.99 1.54 0.44
N ILE A 150 -23.17 2.16 0.48
CA ILE A 150 -23.78 2.79 -0.69
C ILE A 150 -23.15 4.17 -0.98
N ILE A 151 -22.95 5.00 0.04
CA ILE A 151 -22.48 6.37 -0.19
C ILE A 151 -20.97 6.46 -0.15
N LEU A 152 -20.34 6.01 0.96
CA LEU A 152 -18.90 6.17 1.13
C LEU A 152 -18.12 5.17 0.27
N GLY A 153 -18.55 3.91 0.25
CA GLY A 153 -17.88 2.85 -0.48
C GLY A 153 -17.77 3.15 -1.96
N GLU A 154 -18.87 3.56 -2.59
CA GLU A 154 -18.90 3.87 -4.02
C GLU A 154 -18.10 5.12 -4.38
N LYS A 155 -18.26 6.21 -3.63
CA LYS A 155 -17.55 7.47 -3.89
C LYS A 155 -16.05 7.35 -3.63
N LEU A 156 -15.66 6.67 -2.56
CA LEU A 156 -14.26 6.44 -2.24
C LEU A 156 -13.58 5.50 -3.25
N ALA A 157 -14.30 4.51 -3.78
CA ALA A 157 -13.77 3.62 -4.82
C ALA A 157 -13.48 4.36 -6.15
N GLN A 158 -14.13 5.49 -6.40
CA GLN A 158 -13.89 6.33 -7.59
C GLN A 158 -12.66 7.25 -7.44
N VAL A 159 -12.09 7.38 -6.24
CA VAL A 159 -10.91 8.21 -6.03
C VAL A 159 -9.71 7.59 -6.74
N LYS A 160 -9.07 8.33 -7.63
CA LYS A 160 -7.92 7.85 -8.39
C LYS A 160 -6.80 7.36 -7.47
N GLY A 161 -6.42 6.10 -7.65
CA GLY A 161 -5.39 5.43 -6.86
C GLY A 161 -5.92 4.55 -5.73
N ILE A 162 -7.24 4.56 -5.45
CA ILE A 162 -7.89 3.57 -4.59
C ILE A 162 -8.14 2.29 -5.42
N GLY A 163 -7.66 1.17 -4.91
CA GLY A 163 -7.84 -0.16 -5.52
C GLY A 163 -9.01 -0.94 -4.95
N GLN A 164 -9.26 -0.77 -3.65
CA GLN A 164 -10.35 -1.46 -2.96
C GLN A 164 -10.84 -0.64 -1.77
N VAL A 165 -12.16 -0.64 -1.58
CA VAL A 165 -12.82 -0.16 -0.36
C VAL A 165 -13.54 -1.33 0.28
N THR A 166 -13.32 -1.55 1.57
CA THR A 166 -13.98 -2.62 2.32
C THR A 166 -14.69 -2.03 3.51
N VAL A 167 -15.99 -2.26 3.60
CA VAL A 167 -16.80 -1.90 4.77
C VAL A 167 -16.89 -3.09 5.70
N SER A 168 -16.68 -2.88 6.98
CA SER A 168 -16.64 -3.90 8.04
C SER A 168 -17.17 -3.35 9.36
N GLY A 169 -17.22 -4.19 10.39
CA GLY A 169 -17.67 -3.79 11.73
C GLY A 169 -19.18 -3.87 11.94
N ALA A 170 -19.93 -4.13 10.88
CA ALA A 170 -21.36 -4.43 10.90
C ALA A 170 -21.72 -5.25 9.66
N SER A 171 -22.99 -5.49 9.43
CA SER A 171 -23.49 -6.13 8.22
C SER A 171 -24.78 -5.44 7.75
N LEU A 172 -25.25 -5.81 6.56
CA LEU A 172 -26.45 -5.25 5.97
C LEU A 172 -27.66 -5.34 6.90
N PRO A 173 -28.55 -4.34 6.90
CA PRO A 173 -29.83 -4.43 7.57
C PRO A 173 -30.61 -5.65 7.11
N ALA A 174 -31.25 -6.35 8.02
CA ALA A 174 -32.05 -7.51 7.71
C ALA A 174 -33.17 -7.67 8.74
N VAL A 175 -34.30 -8.18 8.28
CA VAL A 175 -35.35 -8.64 9.20
C VAL A 175 -34.95 -10.02 9.72
N ARG A 176 -34.88 -10.17 11.03
CA ARG A 176 -34.56 -11.41 11.71
C ARG A 176 -35.82 -12.06 12.21
N ILE A 177 -35.96 -13.35 11.91
CA ILE A 177 -37.08 -14.17 12.36
C ILE A 177 -36.49 -15.23 13.28
N GLU A 178 -36.65 -15.01 14.59
CA GLU A 178 -36.16 -15.90 15.64
C GLU A 178 -37.25 -16.90 16.02
N ILE A 179 -37.14 -18.09 15.49
CA ILE A 179 -38.18 -19.11 15.58
C ILE A 179 -38.18 -19.76 16.96
N ASN A 180 -39.37 -19.92 17.55
CA ASN A 180 -39.57 -20.67 18.78
C ASN A 180 -39.90 -22.12 18.48
N PRO A 181 -38.98 -23.08 18.70
CA PRO A 181 -39.20 -24.50 18.37
C PRO A 181 -40.38 -25.11 19.13
N THR A 182 -40.61 -24.67 20.37
CA THR A 182 -41.71 -25.17 21.20
C THR A 182 -43.08 -24.74 20.64
N ALA A 183 -43.19 -23.50 20.19
CA ALA A 183 -44.40 -23.00 19.52
C ALA A 183 -44.65 -23.73 18.20
N LEU A 184 -43.62 -23.91 17.37
CA LEU A 184 -43.76 -24.68 16.13
C LEU A 184 -44.27 -26.10 16.39
N ASN A 185 -43.71 -26.80 17.37
CA ASN A 185 -44.12 -28.13 17.73
C ASN A 185 -45.58 -28.20 18.21
N LYS A 186 -46.01 -27.19 19.00
CA LYS A 186 -47.40 -27.08 19.47
C LYS A 186 -48.40 -26.97 18.32
N TYR A 187 -48.04 -26.25 17.25
CA TYR A 187 -48.90 -26.09 16.07
C TYR A 187 -48.66 -27.14 15.00
N GLY A 188 -47.69 -28.05 15.17
CA GLY A 188 -47.33 -29.08 14.18
C GLY A 188 -46.83 -28.48 12.87
N ILE A 189 -46.03 -27.40 12.93
CA ILE A 189 -45.47 -26.66 11.78
C ILE A 189 -44.01 -27.01 11.65
N GLY A 190 -43.58 -27.39 10.43
CA GLY A 190 -42.16 -27.63 10.13
C GLY A 190 -41.40 -26.38 9.82
N LEU A 191 -40.08 -26.34 10.10
CA LEU A 191 -39.20 -25.21 9.76
C LEU A 191 -39.18 -24.91 8.25
N ASP A 192 -39.27 -25.94 7.43
CA ASP A 192 -39.31 -25.79 5.96
C ASP A 192 -40.60 -25.15 5.48
N GLU A 193 -41.72 -25.37 6.18
CA GLU A 193 -43.00 -24.73 5.92
C GLU A 193 -42.91 -23.23 6.14
N VAL A 194 -42.32 -22.81 7.26
CA VAL A 194 -42.07 -21.40 7.58
C VAL A 194 -41.15 -20.77 6.53
N ARG A 195 -40.04 -21.42 6.19
CA ARG A 195 -39.08 -20.93 5.20
C ARG A 195 -39.74 -20.75 3.82
N THR A 196 -40.55 -21.68 3.42
CA THR A 196 -41.26 -21.65 2.12
C THR A 196 -42.22 -20.48 2.07
N VAL A 197 -42.98 -20.24 3.14
CA VAL A 197 -43.93 -19.13 3.21
C VAL A 197 -43.19 -17.78 3.16
N ILE A 198 -42.11 -17.63 3.93
CA ILE A 198 -41.30 -16.40 3.92
C ILE A 198 -40.74 -16.12 2.51
N ASN A 199 -40.14 -17.12 1.87
CA ASN A 199 -39.60 -17.00 0.52
C ASN A 199 -40.67 -16.68 -0.54
N ALA A 200 -41.86 -17.24 -0.40
CA ALA A 200 -42.98 -17.02 -1.31
C ALA A 200 -43.53 -15.59 -1.18
N ASN A 201 -43.58 -15.05 0.04
CA ASN A 201 -44.14 -13.72 0.31
C ASN A 201 -43.14 -12.57 0.13
N ASN A 202 -41.86 -12.87 -0.04
CA ASN A 202 -40.81 -11.87 -0.29
C ASN A 202 -40.19 -12.02 -1.68
N ALA A 203 -41.00 -12.29 -2.67
CA ALA A 203 -40.54 -12.55 -4.04
C ALA A 203 -40.74 -11.33 -4.93
N ASN A 204 -39.63 -10.69 -5.33
CA ASN A 204 -39.67 -9.65 -6.38
C ASN A 204 -39.69 -10.35 -7.75
N ARG A 205 -40.90 -10.65 -8.24
CA ARG A 205 -41.08 -11.33 -9.53
C ARG A 205 -41.68 -10.38 -10.56
N PRO A 206 -41.22 -10.42 -11.82
CA PRO A 206 -41.84 -9.67 -12.90
C PRO A 206 -43.34 -10.07 -13.02
N LYS A 207 -44.21 -9.09 -13.07
CA LYS A 207 -45.66 -9.32 -13.17
C LYS A 207 -46.18 -9.20 -14.62
N GLY A 208 -45.28 -8.79 -15.55
CA GLY A 208 -45.64 -8.61 -16.94
C GLY A 208 -46.10 -7.19 -17.27
N ILE A 209 -46.64 -7.04 -18.45
CA ILE A 209 -47.14 -5.79 -19.02
C ILE A 209 -48.54 -6.01 -19.59
N VAL A 210 -49.35 -4.95 -19.57
CA VAL A 210 -50.62 -4.91 -20.27
C VAL A 210 -50.46 -3.96 -21.44
N GLU A 211 -50.84 -4.42 -22.63
CA GLU A 211 -50.78 -3.62 -23.86
C GLU A 211 -52.20 -3.41 -24.38
N GLU A 212 -52.57 -2.18 -24.71
CA GLU A 212 -53.84 -1.83 -25.32
C GLU A 212 -53.58 -0.74 -26.37
N GLY A 213 -53.66 -1.09 -27.64
CA GLY A 213 -53.35 -0.21 -28.75
C GLY A 213 -51.91 0.26 -28.69
N ASP A 214 -51.67 1.57 -28.70
CA ASP A 214 -50.36 2.20 -28.62
C ASP A 214 -49.86 2.45 -27.19
N LYS A 215 -50.59 1.98 -26.20
CA LYS A 215 -50.27 2.16 -24.78
C LYS A 215 -49.80 0.87 -24.14
N GLN A 216 -48.73 0.98 -23.35
CA GLN A 216 -48.17 -0.13 -22.59
C GLN A 216 -48.08 0.25 -21.12
N TRP A 217 -48.58 -0.61 -20.24
CA TRP A 217 -48.52 -0.43 -18.79
C TRP A 217 -47.73 -1.58 -18.17
N GLN A 218 -46.67 -1.26 -17.47
CA GLN A 218 -45.95 -2.24 -16.67
C GLN A 218 -46.73 -2.53 -15.37
N ILE A 219 -47.02 -3.78 -15.10
CA ILE A 219 -47.66 -4.17 -13.85
C ILE A 219 -46.59 -4.19 -12.76
N TYR A 220 -46.78 -3.32 -11.78
CA TYR A 220 -45.94 -3.22 -10.59
C TYR A 220 -46.72 -3.68 -9.35
N ALA A 221 -46.17 -4.60 -8.57
CA ALA A 221 -46.72 -4.99 -7.28
C ALA A 221 -45.64 -4.77 -6.21
N ASN A 222 -45.99 -4.05 -5.15
CA ASN A 222 -45.14 -3.80 -4.01
C ASN A 222 -45.39 -4.87 -2.95
N ASP A 223 -44.92 -6.09 -3.26
CA ASP A 223 -45.10 -7.28 -2.44
C ASP A 223 -43.82 -7.69 -1.65
N GLN A 224 -42.82 -6.81 -1.58
CA GLN A 224 -41.63 -7.01 -0.73
C GLN A 224 -41.84 -6.35 0.64
N ALA A 225 -41.83 -7.18 1.68
CA ALA A 225 -41.72 -6.72 3.06
C ALA A 225 -40.31 -6.31 3.38
N VAL A 226 -40.14 -5.11 3.96
CA VAL A 226 -38.82 -4.52 4.28
C VAL A 226 -38.59 -4.42 5.79
N LYS A 227 -39.69 -4.35 6.57
CA LYS A 227 -39.66 -4.18 8.03
C LYS A 227 -40.23 -5.37 8.76
N ALA A 228 -39.76 -5.61 9.98
CA ALA A 228 -40.26 -6.66 10.86
C ALA A 228 -41.78 -6.60 11.05
N SER A 229 -42.38 -5.38 11.15
CA SER A 229 -43.79 -5.18 11.30
C SER A 229 -44.63 -5.69 10.12
N GLU A 230 -44.04 -5.80 8.93
CA GLU A 230 -44.72 -6.29 7.71
C GLU A 230 -44.65 -7.83 7.64
N TYR A 231 -43.62 -8.45 8.23
CA TYR A 231 -43.48 -9.91 8.32
C TYR A 231 -44.28 -10.53 9.46
N ALA A 232 -44.43 -9.84 10.60
CA ALA A 232 -45.06 -10.39 11.78
C ALA A 232 -46.49 -10.92 11.52
N PRO A 233 -47.37 -10.26 10.73
CA PRO A 233 -48.73 -10.73 10.46
C PRO A 233 -48.85 -11.82 9.39
N LEU A 234 -47.74 -12.25 8.73
CA LEU A 234 -47.76 -13.28 7.70
C LEU A 234 -48.35 -14.58 8.24
N ILE A 235 -49.31 -15.16 7.48
CA ILE A 235 -49.93 -16.42 7.82
C ILE A 235 -49.01 -17.56 7.35
N VAL A 236 -48.47 -18.33 8.31
CA VAL A 236 -47.59 -19.46 8.04
C VAL A 236 -48.35 -20.69 7.69
N ALA A 237 -49.45 -20.96 8.41
CA ALA A 237 -50.28 -22.14 8.21
C ALA A 237 -51.70 -21.92 8.71
N PHE A 238 -52.60 -22.77 8.30
CA PHE A 238 -53.95 -22.90 8.89
C PHE A 238 -54.03 -24.16 9.72
N ARG A 239 -54.42 -24.05 10.98
CA ARG A 239 -54.63 -25.20 11.86
C ARG A 239 -55.99 -25.12 12.52
N ASN A 240 -56.76 -26.17 12.42
CA ASN A 240 -58.15 -26.23 12.93
C ASN A 240 -59.04 -25.06 12.42
N GLY A 241 -58.84 -24.63 11.17
CA GLY A 241 -59.59 -23.52 10.57
C GLY A 241 -59.14 -22.11 11.00
N ALA A 242 -58.14 -22.00 11.91
CA ALA A 242 -57.62 -20.73 12.35
C ALA A 242 -56.24 -20.44 11.69
N PRO A 243 -55.97 -19.18 11.31
CA PRO A 243 -54.66 -18.82 10.77
C PRO A 243 -53.62 -18.73 11.90
N VAL A 244 -52.46 -19.37 11.70
CA VAL A 244 -51.28 -19.25 12.54
C VAL A 244 -50.37 -18.24 11.87
N ARG A 245 -50.09 -17.15 12.57
CA ARG A 245 -49.22 -16.07 12.07
C ARG A 245 -47.75 -16.32 12.44
N LEU A 246 -46.88 -15.67 11.72
CA LEU A 246 -45.44 -15.73 12.01
C LEU A 246 -45.10 -15.23 13.43
N SER A 247 -45.82 -14.20 13.92
CA SER A 247 -45.70 -13.71 15.31
C SER A 247 -46.12 -14.72 16.38
N ASP A 248 -46.89 -15.76 16.03
CA ASP A 248 -47.31 -16.80 16.99
C ASP A 248 -46.23 -17.86 17.20
N VAL A 249 -45.32 -18.01 16.26
CA VAL A 249 -44.27 -19.04 16.26
C VAL A 249 -42.86 -18.50 16.23
N ALA A 250 -42.68 -17.18 16.06
CA ALA A 250 -41.39 -16.53 15.99
C ALA A 250 -41.43 -15.10 16.54
N GLU A 251 -40.29 -14.65 17.05
CA GLU A 251 -40.04 -13.22 17.28
C GLU A 251 -39.47 -12.60 15.98
N VAL A 252 -40.08 -11.52 15.52
CA VAL A 252 -39.69 -10.85 14.28
C VAL A 252 -39.17 -9.46 14.62
N VAL A 253 -37.90 -9.23 14.39
CA VAL A 253 -37.20 -7.98 14.77
C VAL A 253 -36.40 -7.41 13.62
N ASP A 254 -36.32 -6.11 13.52
CA ASP A 254 -35.38 -5.43 12.66
C ASP A 254 -33.98 -5.54 13.25
N GLY A 255 -33.00 -5.91 12.45
CA GLY A 255 -31.64 -6.14 12.90
C GLY A 255 -30.64 -6.12 11.75
N VAL A 256 -29.59 -6.92 11.86
CA VAL A 256 -28.54 -7.06 10.86
C VAL A 256 -28.37 -8.53 10.46
N GLN A 257 -27.87 -8.76 9.25
CA GLN A 257 -27.69 -10.10 8.70
C GLN A 257 -26.74 -10.96 9.55
N ASP A 258 -25.65 -10.38 10.09
CA ASP A 258 -24.68 -11.05 10.94
C ASP A 258 -24.46 -10.28 12.25
N LEU A 259 -24.93 -10.84 13.36
CA LEU A 259 -24.77 -10.26 14.70
C LEU A 259 -23.36 -10.43 15.27
N ARG A 260 -22.56 -11.36 14.73
CA ARG A 260 -21.22 -11.67 15.22
C ARG A 260 -20.15 -10.70 14.72
N ASN A 261 -20.47 -9.90 13.69
CA ASN A 261 -19.60 -8.85 13.18
C ASN A 261 -19.84 -7.56 13.95
N ALA A 262 -18.83 -7.07 14.67
CA ALA A 262 -18.91 -5.84 15.43
C ALA A 262 -17.63 -5.01 15.28
N GLY A 263 -17.79 -3.74 14.97
CA GLY A 263 -16.73 -2.74 14.99
C GLY A 263 -16.85 -1.87 16.23
N ILE A 264 -15.70 -1.52 16.82
CA ILE A 264 -15.61 -0.63 17.96
C ILE A 264 -14.51 0.40 17.67
N SER A 265 -14.84 1.66 17.91
CA SER A 265 -13.89 2.77 17.83
C SER A 265 -14.04 3.64 19.08
N ASN A 266 -12.96 3.77 19.86
CA ASN A 266 -12.95 4.53 21.11
C ASN A 266 -14.07 4.13 22.09
N GLY A 267 -14.37 2.83 22.21
CA GLY A 267 -15.43 2.30 23.09
C GLY A 267 -16.86 2.45 22.56
N LYS A 268 -17.06 3.12 21.42
CA LYS A 268 -18.37 3.24 20.76
C LYS A 268 -18.50 2.23 19.63
N SER A 269 -19.74 1.79 19.38
CA SER A 269 -20.07 0.96 18.20
C SER A 269 -19.75 1.73 16.92
N ALA A 270 -19.04 1.10 15.98
CA ALA A 270 -18.57 1.74 14.77
C ALA A 270 -18.68 0.85 13.54
N VAL A 271 -18.91 1.47 12.40
CA VAL A 271 -18.69 0.87 11.10
C VAL A 271 -17.33 1.32 10.58
N ILE A 272 -16.54 0.39 10.10
CA ILE A 272 -15.14 0.61 9.72
C ILE A 272 -15.02 0.53 8.19
N VAL A 273 -14.48 1.57 7.58
CA VAL A 273 -14.18 1.62 6.15
C VAL A 273 -12.66 1.55 5.97
N LEU A 274 -12.22 0.50 5.30
CA LEU A 274 -10.81 0.19 5.03
C LEU A 274 -10.50 0.57 3.58
N LEU A 275 -9.51 1.43 3.38
CA LEU A 275 -9.09 1.88 2.06
C LEU A 275 -7.75 1.25 1.67
N TYR A 276 -7.71 0.61 0.51
CA TYR A 276 -6.50 0.02 -0.06
C TYR A 276 -6.12 0.75 -1.34
N ARG A 277 -4.83 0.99 -1.54
CA ARG A 277 -4.33 1.64 -2.75
C ARG A 277 -4.25 0.67 -3.93
N GLN A 278 -4.25 1.20 -5.13
CA GLN A 278 -3.86 0.44 -6.32
C GLN A 278 -2.35 0.14 -6.27
N PRO A 279 -1.90 -1.01 -6.80
CA PRO A 279 -0.49 -1.27 -6.98
C PRO A 279 0.20 -0.13 -7.75
N GLY A 280 1.39 0.28 -7.32
CA GLY A 280 2.13 1.38 -7.95
C GLY A 280 1.63 2.80 -7.67
N ALA A 281 0.48 3.00 -7.02
CA ALA A 281 0.00 4.33 -6.69
C ALA A 281 0.81 4.96 -5.54
N ASN A 282 1.03 6.28 -5.62
CA ASN A 282 1.68 7.05 -4.55
C ASN A 282 0.75 7.15 -3.33
N ILE A 283 1.14 6.53 -2.23
CA ILE A 283 0.32 6.43 -1.01
C ILE A 283 -0.02 7.81 -0.42
N ILE A 284 0.92 8.77 -0.48
CA ILE A 284 0.73 10.13 0.08
C ILE A 284 -0.29 10.90 -0.75
N GLU A 285 -0.19 10.80 -2.08
CA GLU A 285 -1.08 11.49 -3.00
C GLU A 285 -2.50 10.94 -2.93
N VAL A 286 -2.63 9.60 -2.83
CA VAL A 286 -3.95 8.94 -2.66
C VAL A 286 -4.59 9.36 -1.34
N ALA A 287 -3.85 9.36 -0.23
CA ALA A 287 -4.39 9.80 1.06
C ALA A 287 -4.80 11.28 1.06
N ASN A 288 -4.04 12.15 0.37
CA ASN A 288 -4.43 13.55 0.21
C ASN A 288 -5.74 13.69 -0.56
N ARG A 289 -5.89 12.98 -1.71
CA ARG A 289 -7.15 12.99 -2.48
C ARG A 289 -8.33 12.51 -1.65
N VAL A 290 -8.15 11.47 -0.84
CA VAL A 290 -9.18 10.99 0.08
C VAL A 290 -9.55 12.10 1.07
N ARG A 291 -8.57 12.73 1.71
CA ARG A 291 -8.80 13.84 2.66
C ARG A 291 -9.56 15.02 2.03
N ASP A 292 -9.25 15.34 0.78
CA ASP A 292 -9.90 16.43 0.05
C ASP A 292 -11.40 16.13 -0.21
N VAL A 293 -11.76 14.85 -0.32
CA VAL A 293 -13.14 14.39 -0.56
C VAL A 293 -13.92 14.20 0.75
N LEU A 294 -13.24 13.91 1.88
CA LEU A 294 -13.91 13.63 3.17
C LEU A 294 -14.90 14.69 3.62
N PRO A 295 -14.65 16.03 3.53
CA PRO A 295 -15.62 17.03 3.94
C PRO A 295 -16.92 16.98 3.10
N GLN A 296 -16.81 16.69 1.81
CA GLN A 296 -17.94 16.52 0.92
C GLN A 296 -18.72 15.24 1.26
N LEU A 297 -18.04 14.16 1.61
CA LEU A 297 -18.66 12.93 2.06
C LEU A 297 -19.38 13.11 3.38
N GLN A 298 -18.76 13.79 4.34
CA GLN A 298 -19.43 14.15 5.62
C GLN A 298 -20.71 14.94 5.40
N ALA A 299 -20.73 15.88 4.44
CA ALA A 299 -21.92 16.64 4.09
C ALA A 299 -23.00 15.80 3.36
N SER A 300 -22.65 14.65 2.79
CA SER A 300 -23.57 13.77 2.07
C SER A 300 -24.22 12.68 2.93
N ILE A 301 -23.78 12.53 4.17
CA ILE A 301 -24.35 11.60 5.16
C ILE A 301 -25.13 12.35 6.23
N PRO A 302 -26.06 11.69 6.96
CA PRO A 302 -26.79 12.33 8.04
C PRO A 302 -25.87 12.94 9.09
N GLY A 303 -26.15 14.16 9.55
CA GLY A 303 -25.29 14.89 10.48
C GLY A 303 -25.15 14.27 11.87
N ALA A 304 -25.95 13.26 12.21
CA ALA A 304 -25.84 12.48 13.45
C ALA A 304 -24.84 11.31 13.34
N ILE A 305 -24.18 11.15 12.19
CA ILE A 305 -23.12 10.18 11.98
C ILE A 305 -21.78 10.92 11.89
N ASP A 306 -20.90 10.64 12.85
CA ASP A 306 -19.53 11.17 12.88
C ASP A 306 -18.62 10.29 12.03
N LEU A 307 -17.88 10.93 11.10
CA LEU A 307 -16.89 10.30 10.26
C LEU A 307 -15.49 10.71 10.73
N ASN A 308 -14.72 9.75 11.26
CA ASN A 308 -13.41 10.00 11.82
C ASN A 308 -12.33 9.13 11.15
N VAL A 309 -11.20 9.73 10.78
CA VAL A 309 -10.01 8.99 10.34
C VAL A 309 -9.31 8.45 11.58
N VAL A 310 -9.37 7.14 11.79
CA VAL A 310 -8.80 6.47 12.95
C VAL A 310 -7.33 6.13 12.73
N MET A 311 -6.98 5.73 11.52
CA MET A 311 -5.62 5.39 11.16
C MET A 311 -5.29 5.90 9.76
N GLU A 312 -4.11 6.49 9.64
CA GLU A 312 -3.52 6.86 8.36
C GLU A 312 -2.04 6.52 8.36
N ARG A 313 -1.62 5.69 7.42
CA ARG A 313 -0.22 5.26 7.31
C ARG A 313 0.70 6.33 6.77
N THR A 314 0.18 7.34 6.09
CA THR A 314 0.99 8.40 5.49
C THR A 314 1.66 9.30 6.52
N THR A 315 1.12 9.42 7.73
CA THR A 315 1.73 10.21 8.82
C THR A 315 3.13 9.68 9.16
N THR A 316 3.26 8.37 9.37
CA THR A 316 4.56 7.73 9.66
C THR A 316 5.51 7.84 8.47
N ILE A 317 5.02 7.64 7.23
CA ILE A 317 5.82 7.74 6.02
C ILE A 317 6.34 9.16 5.83
N ARG A 318 5.50 10.19 6.01
CA ARG A 318 5.92 11.60 5.93
C ARG A 318 6.97 11.94 6.98
N ALA A 319 6.78 11.46 8.22
CA ALA A 319 7.76 11.65 9.28
C ALA A 319 9.11 10.99 8.93
N SER A 320 9.09 9.76 8.43
CA SER A 320 10.31 9.07 7.99
C SER A 320 11.00 9.80 6.81
N LEU A 321 10.25 10.27 5.82
CA LEU A 321 10.80 11.05 4.71
C LEU A 321 11.45 12.34 5.19
N ALA A 322 10.78 13.12 6.04
CA ALA A 322 11.30 14.35 6.62
C ALA A 322 12.57 14.11 7.48
N GLU A 323 12.60 13.02 8.25
CA GLU A 323 13.77 12.61 9.03
C GLU A 323 14.97 12.30 8.12
N ILE A 324 14.74 11.54 7.03
CA ILE A 324 15.80 11.18 6.10
C ILE A 324 16.28 12.41 5.32
N GLU A 325 15.38 13.28 4.87
CA GLU A 325 15.74 14.53 4.21
C GLU A 325 16.62 15.41 5.14
N ARG A 326 16.21 15.53 6.40
CA ARG A 326 17.01 16.23 7.43
C ARG A 326 18.37 15.57 7.64
N THR A 327 18.42 14.25 7.71
CA THR A 327 19.67 13.48 7.90
C THR A 327 20.60 13.65 6.71
N LEU A 328 20.08 13.61 5.47
CA LEU A 328 20.86 13.87 4.26
C LEU A 328 21.43 15.29 4.25
N LEU A 329 20.64 16.27 4.63
CA LEU A 329 21.11 17.67 4.71
C LEU A 329 22.19 17.83 5.77
N ILE A 330 22.02 17.26 6.96
CA ILE A 330 23.02 17.26 8.03
C ILE A 330 24.30 16.55 7.57
N SER A 331 24.18 15.37 6.94
CA SER A 331 25.32 14.62 6.39
C SER A 331 26.10 15.47 5.38
N LEU A 332 25.40 16.11 4.45
CA LEU A 332 26.02 16.98 3.44
C LEU A 332 26.76 18.15 4.07
N VAL A 333 26.15 18.82 5.04
CA VAL A 333 26.78 19.94 5.77
C VAL A 333 28.01 19.47 6.55
N LEU A 334 27.93 18.32 7.25
CA LEU A 334 29.05 17.75 7.99
C LEU A 334 30.21 17.39 7.05
N VAL A 335 29.91 16.78 5.91
CA VAL A 335 30.91 16.44 4.90
C VAL A 335 31.60 17.70 4.38
N ILE A 336 30.84 18.73 4.00
CA ILE A 336 31.41 20.01 3.53
C ILE A 336 32.29 20.61 4.61
N MET A 337 31.86 20.57 5.87
CA MET A 337 32.62 21.10 7.01
C MET A 337 33.94 20.31 7.20
N VAL A 338 33.90 18.98 7.14
CA VAL A 338 35.11 18.13 7.28
C VAL A 338 36.07 18.39 6.13
N VAL A 339 35.60 18.39 4.88
CA VAL A 339 36.42 18.69 3.71
C VAL A 339 37.03 20.10 3.80
N PHE A 340 36.25 21.06 4.23
CA PHE A 340 36.75 22.44 4.45
C PHE A 340 37.82 22.48 5.54
N LEU A 341 37.66 21.72 6.63
CA LEU A 341 38.61 21.66 7.72
C LEU A 341 39.97 21.07 7.27
N PHE A 342 39.92 19.99 6.46
CA PHE A 342 41.13 19.30 5.98
C PHE A 342 41.81 20.05 4.85
N LEU A 343 41.09 20.49 3.82
CA LEU A 343 41.64 21.17 2.64
C LEU A 343 41.89 22.67 2.83
N ARG A 344 41.26 23.26 3.86
CA ARG A 344 41.42 24.69 4.25
C ARG A 344 41.15 25.67 3.13
N ASN A 345 40.54 25.24 2.05
CA ASN A 345 40.24 26.05 0.87
C ASN A 345 38.76 25.92 0.51
N GLY A 346 37.99 27.02 0.60
CA GLY A 346 36.56 27.03 0.33
C GLY A 346 36.22 26.67 -1.10
N ARG A 347 37.11 26.91 -2.07
CA ARG A 347 36.90 26.51 -3.47
C ARG A 347 37.06 25.02 -3.64
N ALA A 348 37.95 24.38 -2.89
CA ALA A 348 38.15 22.97 -2.87
C ALA A 348 36.95 22.23 -2.23
N ALA A 349 36.39 22.78 -1.14
CA ALA A 349 35.21 22.23 -0.48
C ALA A 349 33.93 22.29 -1.35
N LEU A 350 33.85 23.24 -2.28
CA LEU A 350 32.72 23.36 -3.19
C LEU A 350 32.63 22.20 -4.19
N ILE A 351 33.74 21.55 -4.52
CA ILE A 351 33.79 20.47 -5.53
C ILE A 351 33.00 19.23 -5.08
N PRO A 352 33.27 18.62 -3.91
CA PRO A 352 32.44 17.54 -3.38
C PRO A 352 30.98 17.96 -3.14
N SER A 353 30.76 19.23 -2.74
CA SER A 353 29.41 19.78 -2.52
C SER A 353 28.54 19.78 -3.77
N VAL A 354 29.13 19.82 -4.96
CA VAL A 354 28.42 19.70 -6.24
C VAL A 354 28.37 18.25 -6.72
N ALA A 355 29.44 17.49 -6.51
CA ALA A 355 29.50 16.09 -6.94
C ALA A 355 28.40 15.21 -6.30
N VAL A 356 28.14 15.41 -4.99
CA VAL A 356 27.13 14.63 -4.25
C VAL A 356 25.70 14.84 -4.82
N PRO A 357 25.17 16.06 -4.93
CA PRO A 357 23.83 16.27 -5.51
C PRO A 357 23.70 15.72 -6.94
N VAL A 358 24.74 15.85 -7.77
CA VAL A 358 24.73 15.33 -9.14
C VAL A 358 24.63 13.82 -9.16
N SER A 359 25.43 13.12 -8.34
CA SER A 359 25.40 11.66 -8.23
C SER A 359 24.06 11.16 -7.69
N LEU A 360 23.51 11.83 -6.66
CA LEU A 360 22.21 11.47 -6.09
C LEU A 360 21.06 11.71 -7.08
N THR A 361 21.08 12.80 -7.82
CA THR A 361 20.09 13.08 -8.87
C THR A 361 20.12 12.02 -9.96
N GLY A 362 21.32 11.61 -10.38
CA GLY A 362 21.49 10.49 -11.30
C GLY A 362 20.94 9.18 -10.75
N THR A 363 21.12 8.93 -9.44
CA THR A 363 20.56 7.74 -8.77
C THR A 363 19.04 7.74 -8.78
N PHE A 364 18.40 8.87 -8.47
CA PHE A 364 16.94 9.01 -8.56
C PHE A 364 16.42 8.81 -9.98
N ALA A 365 17.13 9.32 -10.99
CA ALA A 365 16.77 9.09 -12.38
C ALA A 365 16.82 7.60 -12.76
N PHE A 366 17.85 6.89 -12.30
CA PHE A 366 17.96 5.46 -12.51
C PHE A 366 16.87 4.66 -11.78
N MET A 367 16.56 5.01 -10.53
CA MET A 367 15.45 4.41 -9.78
C MET A 367 14.12 4.56 -10.53
N TYR A 368 13.88 5.75 -11.09
CA TYR A 368 12.68 6.01 -11.91
C TYR A 368 12.62 5.10 -13.16
N LEU A 369 13.73 4.96 -13.88
CA LEU A 369 13.82 4.08 -15.06
C LEU A 369 13.62 2.60 -14.72
N CYS A 370 14.06 2.16 -13.54
CA CYS A 370 13.87 0.80 -13.05
C CYS A 370 12.48 0.55 -12.42
N GLY A 371 11.64 1.56 -12.29
CA GLY A 371 10.33 1.46 -11.63
C GLY A 371 10.43 1.23 -10.11
N PHE A 372 11.53 1.65 -9.49
CA PHE A 372 11.70 1.55 -8.04
C PHE A 372 10.91 2.63 -7.31
N SER A 373 10.55 2.36 -6.06
CA SER A 373 9.83 3.29 -5.22
C SER A 373 10.77 4.02 -4.24
N LEU A 374 10.36 5.24 -3.84
CA LEU A 374 10.94 5.89 -2.66
C LEU A 374 10.37 5.21 -1.41
N ASN A 375 11.18 4.40 -0.78
CA ASN A 375 10.82 3.66 0.43
C ASN A 375 11.95 3.75 1.46
N ASN A 376 11.69 3.30 2.68
CA ASN A 376 12.68 3.39 3.76
C ASN A 376 14.02 2.72 3.41
N LEU A 377 14.00 1.60 2.67
CA LEU A 377 15.22 0.89 2.29
C LEU A 377 16.00 1.64 1.20
N SER A 378 15.33 2.15 0.17
CA SER A 378 15.99 2.94 -0.89
C SER A 378 16.56 4.25 -0.35
N LEU A 379 15.85 4.91 0.57
CA LEU A 379 16.34 6.14 1.22
C LEU A 379 17.52 5.86 2.16
N MET A 380 17.51 4.74 2.87
CA MET A 380 18.64 4.29 3.67
C MET A 380 19.86 3.98 2.78
N ALA A 381 19.64 3.36 1.60
CA ALA A 381 20.71 3.15 0.60
C ALA A 381 21.32 4.48 0.16
N ILE A 382 20.51 5.49 -0.14
CA ILE A 382 20.96 6.82 -0.55
C ILE A 382 21.74 7.51 0.57
N THR A 383 21.29 7.38 1.83
CA THR A 383 22.00 7.94 2.99
C THR A 383 23.37 7.33 3.15
N VAL A 384 23.48 6.00 3.05
CA VAL A 384 24.77 5.28 3.09
C VAL A 384 25.64 5.63 1.89
N ALA A 385 25.04 5.72 0.69
CA ALA A 385 25.73 6.09 -0.54
C ALA A 385 26.38 7.48 -0.45
N THR A 386 25.76 8.42 0.27
CA THR A 386 26.31 9.78 0.43
C THR A 386 27.74 9.78 0.98
N GLY A 387 28.04 8.87 1.93
CA GLY A 387 29.39 8.70 2.46
C GLY A 387 30.38 8.24 1.38
N PHE A 388 30.05 7.19 0.63
CA PHE A 388 30.91 6.64 -0.42
C PHE A 388 31.12 7.60 -1.59
N VAL A 389 30.06 8.32 -1.97
CA VAL A 389 30.09 9.33 -3.06
C VAL A 389 31.08 10.44 -2.77
N VAL A 390 31.19 10.83 -1.50
CA VAL A 390 32.12 11.87 -1.08
C VAL A 390 33.58 11.40 -1.10
N ASP A 391 33.83 10.17 -0.65
CA ASP A 391 35.18 9.64 -0.58
C ASP A 391 35.84 9.56 -1.96
N ASP A 392 35.13 9.13 -2.99
CA ASP A 392 35.63 9.09 -4.37
C ASP A 392 36.06 10.50 -4.85
N ALA A 393 35.23 11.50 -4.57
CA ALA A 393 35.52 12.89 -4.96
C ALA A 393 36.70 13.47 -4.19
N ILE A 394 36.87 13.13 -2.90
CA ILE A 394 37.97 13.59 -2.05
C ILE A 394 39.30 13.03 -2.54
N VAL A 395 39.39 11.74 -2.85
CA VAL A 395 40.62 11.10 -3.32
C VAL A 395 41.12 11.73 -4.60
N VAL A 396 40.23 12.01 -5.55
CA VAL A 396 40.60 12.69 -6.80
C VAL A 396 41.02 14.15 -6.54
N LEU A 397 40.26 14.86 -5.73
CA LEU A 397 40.52 16.26 -5.39
C LEU A 397 41.89 16.44 -4.68
N GLU A 398 42.19 15.58 -3.71
CA GLU A 398 43.44 15.60 -2.96
C GLU A 398 44.63 15.38 -3.90
N ASN A 399 44.59 14.41 -4.77
CA ASN A 399 45.67 14.10 -5.70
C ASN A 399 45.89 15.27 -6.70
N VAL A 400 44.81 15.81 -7.26
CA VAL A 400 44.89 16.99 -8.14
C VAL A 400 45.47 18.22 -7.39
N SER A 401 45.04 18.45 -6.15
CA SER A 401 45.54 19.57 -5.31
C SER A 401 47.03 19.45 -5.05
N ARG A 402 47.51 18.24 -4.73
CA ARG A 402 48.92 17.93 -4.54
C ARG A 402 49.79 18.28 -5.77
N HIS A 403 49.29 18.00 -6.99
CA HIS A 403 50.00 18.36 -8.23
C HIS A 403 50.03 19.90 -8.46
N ILE A 404 48.93 20.61 -8.14
CA ILE A 404 48.88 22.07 -8.25
C ILE A 404 49.84 22.72 -7.28
N GLU A 405 49.96 22.22 -6.04
CA GLU A 405 50.91 22.69 -5.03
C GLU A 405 52.36 22.51 -5.48
N LYS A 406 52.67 21.42 -6.22
CA LYS A 406 53.95 21.21 -6.85
C LYS A 406 54.26 22.10 -8.05
N GLY A 407 53.30 23.01 -8.40
CA GLY A 407 53.48 24.00 -9.46
C GLY A 407 53.04 23.56 -10.85
N VAL A 408 52.37 22.41 -10.98
CA VAL A 408 51.79 21.96 -12.24
C VAL A 408 50.57 22.83 -12.59
N ALA A 409 50.43 23.21 -13.86
CA ALA A 409 49.25 23.97 -14.31
C ALA A 409 47.94 23.18 -14.01
N PRO A 410 46.85 23.84 -13.54
CA PRO A 410 45.64 23.17 -13.07
C PRO A 410 45.04 22.15 -14.02
N TYR A 411 45.02 22.45 -15.32
CA TYR A 411 44.50 21.50 -16.34
C TYR A 411 45.37 20.25 -16.44
N ARG A 412 46.71 20.41 -16.48
CA ARG A 412 47.64 19.26 -16.50
C ARG A 412 47.63 18.49 -15.19
N ALA A 413 47.51 19.18 -14.06
CA ALA A 413 47.40 18.59 -12.73
C ALA A 413 46.14 17.70 -12.64
N ALA A 414 45.00 18.16 -13.18
CA ALA A 414 43.77 17.37 -13.25
C ALA A 414 43.92 16.07 -14.07
N LEU A 415 44.56 16.15 -15.25
CA LEU A 415 44.80 14.96 -16.12
C LEU A 415 45.76 13.97 -15.47
N LEU A 416 46.87 14.47 -14.86
CA LEU A 416 47.82 13.60 -14.19
C LEU A 416 47.20 12.99 -12.93
N GLY A 417 46.48 13.76 -12.14
CA GLY A 417 45.83 13.31 -10.93
C GLY A 417 44.81 12.19 -11.21
N VAL A 418 43.96 12.34 -12.23
CA VAL A 418 43.03 11.28 -12.63
C VAL A 418 43.76 10.03 -13.14
N LYS A 419 44.82 10.20 -13.92
CA LYS A 419 45.58 9.07 -14.46
C LYS A 419 46.21 8.24 -13.35
N GLU A 420 46.66 8.86 -12.28
CA GLU A 420 47.30 8.17 -11.13
C GLU A 420 46.30 7.45 -10.24
N VAL A 421 45.14 8.10 -9.93
CA VAL A 421 44.17 7.53 -8.97
C VAL A 421 42.97 6.84 -9.63
N GLY A 422 42.80 6.98 -10.94
CA GLY A 422 41.63 6.47 -11.64
C GLY A 422 41.44 4.96 -11.48
N PHE A 423 42.53 4.20 -11.56
CA PHE A 423 42.48 2.74 -11.34
C PHE A 423 42.12 2.42 -9.87
N THR A 424 42.65 3.17 -8.93
CA THR A 424 42.35 3.00 -7.50
C THR A 424 40.88 3.27 -7.19
N VAL A 425 40.33 4.38 -7.67
CA VAL A 425 38.92 4.72 -7.52
C VAL A 425 38.03 3.63 -8.15
N MET A 426 38.35 3.21 -9.38
CA MET A 426 37.61 2.13 -10.03
C MET A 426 37.67 0.81 -9.25
N SER A 427 38.84 0.44 -8.72
CA SER A 427 39.01 -0.77 -7.92
C SER A 427 38.22 -0.73 -6.61
N ILE A 428 38.21 0.43 -5.93
CA ILE A 428 37.44 0.62 -4.69
C ILE A 428 35.94 0.50 -5.00
N SER A 429 35.44 1.22 -6.00
CA SER A 429 34.02 1.20 -6.37
C SER A 429 33.55 -0.20 -6.77
N VAL A 430 34.34 -0.94 -7.58
CA VAL A 430 34.03 -2.33 -7.97
C VAL A 430 34.02 -3.24 -6.73
N SER A 431 35.00 -3.10 -5.84
CA SER A 431 35.06 -3.89 -4.59
C SER A 431 33.86 -3.63 -3.69
N LEU A 432 33.43 -2.38 -3.54
CA LEU A 432 32.25 -2.02 -2.78
C LEU A 432 30.99 -2.63 -3.38
N ILE A 433 30.82 -2.58 -4.72
CA ILE A 433 29.68 -3.20 -5.40
C ILE A 433 29.71 -4.72 -5.22
N ALA A 434 30.88 -5.35 -5.27
CA ALA A 434 31.01 -6.79 -5.08
C ALA A 434 30.50 -7.28 -3.72
N VAL A 435 30.57 -6.46 -2.68
CA VAL A 435 30.00 -6.76 -1.34
C VAL A 435 28.46 -6.92 -1.40
N PHE A 436 27.79 -6.29 -2.36
CA PHE A 436 26.31 -6.38 -2.49
C PHE A 436 25.87 -7.52 -3.41
N ILE A 437 26.77 -8.19 -4.15
CA ILE A 437 26.42 -9.33 -5.02
C ILE A 437 25.71 -10.46 -4.25
N PRO A 438 26.15 -10.88 -3.05
CA PRO A 438 25.44 -11.89 -2.28
C PRO A 438 23.98 -11.51 -1.98
N ILE A 439 23.72 -10.24 -1.70
CA ILE A 439 22.35 -9.73 -1.45
C ILE A 439 21.52 -9.81 -2.74
N LEU A 440 22.11 -9.49 -3.88
CA LEU A 440 21.42 -9.58 -5.18
C LEU A 440 21.10 -11.02 -5.59
N MET A 441 21.91 -11.99 -5.11
CA MET A 441 21.70 -13.42 -5.36
C MET A 441 20.75 -14.07 -4.35
N MET A 442 20.34 -13.36 -3.32
CA MET A 442 19.43 -13.86 -2.30
C MET A 442 18.04 -14.08 -2.92
N GLY A 443 17.51 -15.30 -2.77
CA GLY A 443 16.16 -15.68 -3.22
C GLY A 443 15.07 -15.32 -2.20
N GLY A 444 13.83 -15.59 -2.59
CA GLY A 444 12.67 -15.43 -1.73
C GLY A 444 12.28 -13.97 -1.47
N ILE A 445 11.50 -13.78 -0.42
CA ILE A 445 10.92 -12.47 -0.04
C ILE A 445 12.00 -11.48 0.39
N VAL A 446 12.92 -11.95 1.23
CA VAL A 446 14.01 -11.13 1.78
C VAL A 446 14.90 -10.62 0.64
N GLY A 447 15.23 -11.49 -0.33
CA GLY A 447 16.00 -11.09 -1.49
C GLY A 447 15.31 -10.01 -2.33
N ARG A 448 14.00 -10.11 -2.52
CA ARG A 448 13.23 -9.08 -3.25
C ARG A 448 13.20 -7.75 -2.52
N LEU A 449 13.02 -7.75 -1.19
CA LEU A 449 13.04 -6.54 -0.37
C LEU A 449 14.39 -5.82 -0.45
N PHE A 450 15.48 -6.56 -0.27
CA PHE A 450 16.83 -5.97 -0.26
C PHE A 450 17.40 -5.71 -1.66
N ARG A 451 16.77 -6.22 -2.72
CA ARG A 451 17.22 -5.99 -4.10
C ARG A 451 17.21 -4.50 -4.46
N GLU A 452 16.12 -3.78 -4.14
CA GLU A 452 16.05 -2.33 -4.40
C GLU A 452 17.16 -1.59 -3.65
N PHE A 453 17.41 -1.93 -2.38
CA PHE A 453 18.51 -1.37 -1.59
C PHE A 453 19.86 -1.60 -2.26
N ALA A 454 20.19 -2.86 -2.58
CA ALA A 454 21.49 -3.24 -3.13
C ALA A 454 21.73 -2.62 -4.52
N VAL A 455 20.71 -2.60 -5.38
CA VAL A 455 20.79 -1.99 -6.72
C VAL A 455 20.94 -0.48 -6.60
N THR A 456 20.12 0.19 -5.78
CA THR A 456 20.19 1.65 -5.59
C THR A 456 21.55 2.08 -5.10
N LEU A 457 22.11 1.36 -4.11
CA LEU A 457 23.43 1.66 -3.56
C LEU A 457 24.54 1.40 -4.57
N SER A 458 24.48 0.28 -5.31
CA SER A 458 25.45 -0.04 -6.36
C SER A 458 25.46 0.98 -7.47
N VAL A 459 24.30 1.44 -7.90
CA VAL A 459 24.16 2.49 -8.92
C VAL A 459 24.67 3.83 -8.42
N ALA A 460 24.39 4.19 -7.18
CA ALA A 460 24.91 5.42 -6.58
C ALA A 460 26.45 5.43 -6.57
N ILE A 461 27.09 4.29 -6.22
CA ILE A 461 28.55 4.12 -6.26
C ILE A 461 29.08 4.23 -7.69
N LEU A 462 28.42 3.57 -8.68
CA LEU A 462 28.84 3.67 -10.09
C LEU A 462 28.74 5.10 -10.62
N LEU A 463 27.66 5.80 -10.31
CA LEU A 463 27.49 7.21 -10.72
C LEU A 463 28.50 8.10 -10.03
N SER A 464 28.79 7.85 -8.74
CA SER A 464 29.86 8.53 -8.01
C SER A 464 31.22 8.37 -8.70
N MET A 465 31.58 7.17 -9.05
CA MET A 465 32.82 6.88 -9.77
C MET A 465 32.90 7.67 -11.08
N VAL A 466 31.83 7.68 -11.89
CA VAL A 466 31.79 8.44 -13.15
C VAL A 466 31.92 9.94 -12.89
N VAL A 467 31.18 10.49 -11.92
CA VAL A 467 31.23 11.92 -11.56
C VAL A 467 32.61 12.30 -11.01
N SER A 468 33.21 11.44 -10.17
CA SER A 468 34.52 11.68 -9.58
C SER A 468 35.66 11.61 -10.58
N LEU A 469 35.54 10.81 -11.63
CA LEU A 469 36.56 10.74 -12.69
C LEU A 469 36.32 11.73 -13.85
N THR A 470 35.18 12.41 -13.93
CA THR A 470 34.84 13.36 -14.99
C THR A 470 34.59 14.77 -14.46
N LEU A 471 33.55 14.95 -13.66
CA LEU A 471 33.11 16.27 -13.18
C LEU A 471 34.12 16.86 -12.17
N THR A 472 34.56 16.04 -11.20
CA THR A 472 35.51 16.48 -10.16
C THR A 472 36.82 17.03 -10.74
N PRO A 473 37.54 16.36 -11.65
CA PRO A 473 38.75 16.89 -12.28
C PRO A 473 38.49 18.14 -13.11
N MET A 474 37.35 18.20 -13.81
CA MET A 474 36.97 19.38 -14.58
C MET A 474 36.78 20.57 -13.65
N MET A 475 36.08 20.40 -12.54
CA MET A 475 35.93 21.47 -11.52
C MET A 475 37.28 21.84 -10.88
N CYS A 476 38.12 20.88 -10.55
CA CYS A 476 39.49 21.14 -10.04
C CYS A 476 40.28 21.99 -11.01
N SER A 477 40.25 21.70 -12.30
CA SER A 477 40.98 22.45 -13.32
C SER A 477 40.54 23.90 -13.45
N ARG A 478 39.28 24.23 -13.11
CA ARG A 478 38.70 25.57 -13.23
C ARG A 478 38.69 26.36 -11.93
N LEU A 479 38.46 25.71 -10.79
CA LEU A 479 38.27 26.35 -9.49
C LEU A 479 39.55 26.43 -8.65
N LEU A 480 40.44 25.40 -8.76
CA LEU A 480 41.67 25.40 -7.98
C LEU A 480 42.74 26.30 -8.61
N ARG A 481 43.40 27.06 -7.78
CA ARG A 481 44.53 27.93 -8.13
C ARG A 481 45.64 27.72 -7.12
N LYS A 482 46.88 27.99 -7.53
CA LYS A 482 48.03 27.96 -6.64
C LYS A 482 47.81 28.97 -5.51
N ASP A 483 48.05 28.53 -4.29
CA ASP A 483 47.86 29.35 -3.10
C ASP A 483 48.95 30.42 -3.00
N ASP A 484 48.57 31.68 -2.97
CA ASP A 484 49.49 32.84 -2.93
C ASP A 484 50.02 33.15 -1.52
N GLY A 485 49.90 32.19 -0.57
CA GLY A 485 50.54 32.25 0.76
C GLY A 485 49.92 33.25 1.74
N ARG A 486 48.84 33.95 1.43
CA ARG A 486 48.13 34.83 2.38
C ARG A 486 47.15 34.05 3.25
N HIS A 487 47.65 33.47 4.33
CA HIS A 487 46.85 32.66 5.25
C HIS A 487 46.16 33.49 6.33
N GLY A 488 44.85 33.35 6.48
CA GLY A 488 44.04 34.00 7.51
C GLY A 488 44.30 33.43 8.93
N ARG A 489 43.74 34.09 9.96
CA ARG A 489 43.87 33.70 11.37
C ARG A 489 43.38 32.28 11.65
N LEU A 490 42.29 31.85 10.99
CA LEU A 490 41.73 30.47 11.09
C LEU A 490 42.71 29.39 10.59
N TYR A 491 43.40 29.64 9.49
CA TYR A 491 44.43 28.73 8.96
C TYR A 491 45.53 28.45 9.97
N ARG A 492 46.04 29.51 10.64
CA ARG A 492 47.11 29.39 11.66
C ARG A 492 46.67 28.62 12.91
N ILE A 493 45.40 28.68 13.30
CA ILE A 493 44.86 27.97 14.44
C ILE A 493 44.75 26.45 14.11
N THR A 494 44.17 26.13 12.95
CA THR A 494 44.04 24.74 12.49
C THR A 494 45.40 24.10 12.21
N GLU A 495 46.39 24.85 11.70
CA GLU A 495 47.75 24.36 11.48
C GLU A 495 48.49 24.02 12.80
N ARG A 496 48.29 24.86 13.84
CA ARG A 496 48.84 24.52 15.17
C ARG A 496 48.23 23.26 15.76
N ALA A 497 46.92 23.10 15.63
CA ALA A 497 46.23 21.90 16.09
C ALA A 497 46.66 20.64 15.33
N PHE A 498 46.85 20.74 14.01
CA PHE A 498 47.30 19.62 13.17
C PHE A 498 48.76 19.23 13.46
N ASN A 499 49.63 20.26 13.61
CA ASN A 499 51.01 20.05 13.98
C ASN A 499 51.16 19.47 15.40
N TRP A 500 50.24 19.79 16.31
CA TRP A 500 50.21 19.21 17.65
C TRP A 500 49.83 17.73 17.59
N VAL A 501 48.81 17.38 16.81
CA VAL A 501 48.40 15.96 16.60
C VAL A 501 49.50 15.17 15.88
N SER A 502 50.11 15.74 14.82
CA SER A 502 51.17 15.08 14.06
C SER A 502 52.49 14.90 14.87
N LYS A 503 52.76 15.76 15.86
CA LYS A 503 53.90 15.58 16.79
C LYS A 503 53.60 14.61 17.92
N GLY A 504 52.33 14.33 18.19
CA GLY A 504 51.92 13.36 19.20
C GLY A 504 51.88 11.93 18.70
N TYR A 505 51.85 11.75 17.38
CA TYR A 505 51.96 10.46 16.71
C TYR A 505 53.40 10.14 16.38
#